data_7a99248447c2c9df24fc18abe063f7d1
#
_entry.id   7a99248447c2c9df24fc18abe063f7d1
#
_cell.length_a   1.000
_cell.length_b   1.000
_cell.length_c   1.000
_cell.angle_alpha   90.00
_cell.angle_beta   90.00
_cell.angle_gamma   90.00
#
_symmetry.space_group_name_H-M   'P 1'
#
loop_
_entity.id
_entity.type
_entity.pdbx_description
1 polymer ?
#
loop_
_entity_poly.entity_id
_entity_poly.type
_entity_poly.pdbx_seq_one_letter_code
_entity_poly.pdbx_strand_id
1 'polypeptide(L)'
;MSDNEPSLRRGGEPWDPQQYEKFSDHRLRPAAELLARIPLTSPEVIVDLGCGPGNVTRLIAKRWPAARVYAIDNSEEMLARPQSNSTDIHWEHADIADWVPTEAPDLIYSNAALHWLDHHRALIPRLTGCLRARGCLAVQMPLSWDLPSHRLMRETLVNGGAGGQPLGTQELRTSAARKWVGDAEFYFDLLTGTVCNLDIWETEYLQVFEGEDAVLEWVRGTGLRPILNALDDDERAVFLTTYRRRLREAYPVKPDGKILYPFRRLFMVAVV
;
A
#
# COMPACT_ATOMS: atom_id res chain seq x y z
N MET A 1 15.21 2.92 28.66
CA MET A 1 16.20 2.76 27.59
C MET A 1 15.41 2.82 26.31
N SER A 2 15.50 3.96 25.65
CA SER A 2 14.75 4.23 24.40
C SER A 2 15.52 3.62 23.24
N ASP A 3 15.02 2.53 22.68
CA ASP A 3 15.51 1.96 21.44
C ASP A 3 15.14 2.88 20.27
N ASN A 4 16.06 3.79 19.98
CA ASN A 4 15.99 4.66 18.81
C ASN A 4 16.61 3.88 17.63
N GLU A 5 15.87 2.91 17.06
CA GLU A 5 16.28 2.29 15.80
C GLU A 5 16.06 3.29 14.66
N PRO A 6 17.05 3.50 13.80
CA PRO A 6 16.92 4.41 12.67
C PRO A 6 15.90 3.85 11.68
N SER A 7 14.78 4.55 11.50
CA SER A 7 13.87 4.29 10.37
C SER A 7 14.67 4.53 9.09
N LEU A 8 14.80 3.51 8.24
CA LEU A 8 15.38 3.63 6.90
C LEU A 8 14.57 4.65 6.11
N ARG A 9 15.02 5.90 6.10
CA ARG A 9 14.48 6.93 5.22
C ARG A 9 14.79 6.50 3.79
N ARG A 10 13.76 6.13 3.08
CA ARG A 10 13.81 5.59 1.73
C ARG A 10 13.99 6.73 0.72
N GLY A 11 15.22 7.23 0.56
CA GLY A 11 15.64 7.97 -0.62
C GLY A 11 15.98 6.96 -1.70
N GLY A 12 15.16 6.81 -2.72
CA GLY A 12 15.38 5.90 -3.83
C GLY A 12 15.00 6.53 -5.16
N GLU A 13 15.22 5.81 -6.27
CA GLU A 13 14.87 6.27 -7.62
C GLU A 13 13.47 6.90 -7.68
N PRO A 14 13.29 7.96 -8.48
CA PRO A 14 12.01 8.61 -8.64
C PRO A 14 10.94 7.58 -9.04
N TRP A 15 9.75 7.74 -8.50
CA TRP A 15 8.58 6.92 -8.82
C TRP A 15 8.31 7.01 -10.32
N ASP A 16 8.24 5.85 -11.03
CA ASP A 16 7.88 5.81 -12.44
C ASP A 16 6.35 5.86 -12.61
N PRO A 17 5.83 7.01 -13.06
CA PRO A 17 4.41 7.21 -13.27
C PRO A 17 3.78 6.31 -14.33
N GLN A 18 4.50 6.07 -15.42
CA GLN A 18 3.97 5.30 -16.55
C GLN A 18 3.79 3.84 -16.16
N GLN A 19 4.70 3.29 -15.35
CA GLN A 19 4.58 1.94 -14.83
C GLN A 19 3.42 1.80 -13.82
N TYR A 20 3.09 2.86 -13.09
CA TYR A 20 1.92 2.87 -12.20
C TYR A 20 0.60 2.91 -12.98
N GLU A 21 0.54 3.68 -14.06
CA GLU A 21 -0.67 3.82 -14.91
C GLU A 21 -1.01 2.55 -15.69
N LYS A 22 -0.03 1.77 -16.10
CA LYS A 22 -0.22 0.47 -16.81
C LYS A 22 -1.19 -0.48 -16.07
N PHE A 23 -1.31 -0.34 -14.75
CA PHE A 23 -2.16 -1.20 -13.92
C PHE A 23 -3.23 -0.42 -13.15
N SER A 24 -3.63 0.75 -13.63
CA SER A 24 -4.56 1.65 -12.92
C SER A 24 -5.90 0.98 -12.60
N ASP A 25 -6.49 0.24 -13.55
CA ASP A 25 -7.78 -0.43 -13.37
C ASP A 25 -7.73 -1.48 -12.26
N HIS A 26 -6.65 -2.26 -12.17
CA HIS A 26 -6.45 -3.27 -11.13
C HIS A 26 -6.26 -2.66 -9.73
N ARG A 27 -5.86 -1.39 -9.64
CA ARG A 27 -5.67 -0.67 -8.37
C ARG A 27 -6.89 0.15 -7.96
N LEU A 28 -7.72 0.58 -8.91
CA LEU A 28 -8.93 1.36 -8.65
C LEU A 28 -10.08 0.50 -8.14
N ARG A 29 -10.20 -0.75 -8.59
CA ARG A 29 -11.28 -1.64 -8.16
C ARG A 29 -11.33 -1.82 -6.63
N PRO A 30 -10.23 -2.17 -5.92
CA PRO A 30 -10.26 -2.27 -4.46
C PRO A 30 -10.63 -0.96 -3.76
N ALA A 31 -10.16 0.18 -4.29
CA ALA A 31 -10.49 1.48 -3.75
C ALA A 31 -12.00 1.79 -3.88
N ALA A 32 -12.61 1.47 -5.03
CA ALA A 32 -14.04 1.64 -5.24
C ALA A 32 -14.87 0.71 -4.34
N GLU A 33 -14.43 -0.53 -4.13
CA GLU A 33 -15.09 -1.49 -3.24
C GLU A 33 -15.03 -1.01 -1.77
N LEU A 34 -13.88 -0.48 -1.32
CA LEU A 34 -13.77 0.14 -0.01
C LEU A 34 -14.70 1.35 0.13
N LEU A 35 -14.69 2.26 -0.85
CA LEU A 35 -15.57 3.42 -0.85
C LEU A 35 -17.04 3.00 -0.72
N ALA A 36 -17.49 2.00 -1.47
CA ALA A 36 -18.87 1.55 -1.46
C ALA A 36 -19.37 1.06 -0.09
N ARG A 37 -18.46 0.62 0.80
CA ARG A 37 -18.77 0.12 2.14
C ARG A 37 -18.82 1.19 3.22
N ILE A 38 -18.42 2.43 2.92
CA ILE A 38 -18.43 3.53 3.90
C ILE A 38 -19.89 3.95 4.18
N PRO A 39 -20.34 3.87 5.45
CA PRO A 39 -21.75 4.09 5.80
C PRO A 39 -22.13 5.58 5.99
N LEU A 40 -21.23 6.51 5.66
CA LEU A 40 -21.47 7.93 5.83
C LEU A 40 -22.30 8.50 4.66
N THR A 41 -23.35 9.26 4.97
CA THR A 41 -24.21 9.89 3.97
C THR A 41 -23.72 11.30 3.60
N SER A 42 -23.32 12.10 4.56
CA SER A 42 -22.97 13.53 4.37
C SER A 42 -21.81 13.91 5.28
N PRO A 43 -20.61 13.34 5.12
CA PRO A 43 -19.44 13.79 5.85
C PRO A 43 -19.07 15.21 5.44
N GLU A 44 -18.62 16.02 6.41
CA GLU A 44 -18.18 17.41 6.17
C GLU A 44 -16.67 17.50 5.94
N VAL A 45 -15.89 16.66 6.65
CA VAL A 45 -14.42 16.65 6.60
C VAL A 45 -13.94 15.25 6.29
N ILE A 46 -13.21 15.12 5.20
CA ILE A 46 -12.65 13.84 4.73
C ILE A 46 -11.15 13.98 4.56
N VAL A 47 -10.42 12.97 5.01
CA VAL A 47 -8.97 12.87 4.81
C VAL A 47 -8.65 11.61 4.03
N ASP A 48 -7.90 11.75 2.94
CA ASP A 48 -7.34 10.65 2.14
C ASP A 48 -5.84 10.52 2.46
N LEU A 49 -5.48 9.53 3.28
CA LEU A 49 -4.11 9.28 3.73
C LEU A 49 -3.35 8.37 2.76
N GLY A 50 -2.28 8.90 2.18
CA GLY A 50 -1.51 8.25 1.12
C GLY A 50 -2.24 8.36 -0.22
N CYS A 51 -2.69 9.57 -0.53
CA CYS A 51 -3.54 9.87 -1.69
C CYS A 51 -2.85 9.63 -3.04
N GLY A 52 -1.50 9.57 -3.07
CA GLY A 52 -0.73 9.44 -4.29
C GLY A 52 -1.06 10.57 -5.29
N PRO A 53 -1.28 10.27 -6.59
CA PRO A 53 -1.63 11.27 -7.59
C PRO A 53 -3.12 11.69 -7.52
N GLY A 54 -3.85 11.29 -6.50
CA GLY A 54 -5.22 11.73 -6.23
C GLY A 54 -6.32 11.06 -7.06
N ASN A 55 -6.05 9.92 -7.69
CA ASN A 55 -7.08 9.24 -8.50
C ASN A 55 -8.30 8.85 -7.67
N VAL A 56 -8.08 8.34 -6.45
CA VAL A 56 -9.17 7.98 -5.52
C VAL A 56 -9.71 9.22 -4.82
N THR A 57 -8.88 10.19 -4.46
CA THR A 57 -9.29 11.45 -3.86
C THR A 57 -10.36 12.15 -4.69
N ARG A 58 -10.21 12.16 -6.03
CA ARG A 58 -11.22 12.72 -6.94
C ARG A 58 -12.55 11.95 -6.93
N LEU A 59 -12.51 10.62 -6.74
CA LEU A 59 -13.73 9.81 -6.58
C LEU A 59 -14.42 10.13 -5.25
N ILE A 60 -13.64 10.34 -4.19
CA ILE A 60 -14.13 10.76 -2.87
C ILE A 60 -14.83 12.13 -2.99
N ALA A 61 -14.17 13.12 -3.56
CA ALA A 61 -14.73 14.47 -3.75
C ALA A 61 -15.99 14.45 -4.63
N LYS A 62 -16.03 13.61 -5.67
CA LYS A 62 -17.24 13.43 -6.50
C LYS A 62 -18.40 12.78 -5.74
N ARG A 63 -18.10 11.84 -4.83
CA ARG A 63 -19.14 11.18 -4.02
C ARG A 63 -19.77 12.13 -3.01
N TRP A 64 -18.97 13.00 -2.41
CA TRP A 64 -19.38 13.95 -1.39
C TRP A 64 -18.98 15.39 -1.76
N PRO A 65 -19.68 16.01 -2.71
CA PRO A 65 -19.29 17.30 -3.29
C PRO A 65 -19.40 18.49 -2.31
N ALA A 66 -20.05 18.32 -1.17
CA ALA A 66 -20.12 19.34 -0.11
C ALA A 66 -19.04 19.19 0.96
N ALA A 67 -18.24 18.10 0.93
CA ALA A 67 -17.21 17.84 1.91
C ALA A 67 -15.91 18.61 1.59
N ARG A 68 -15.22 19.06 2.63
CA ARG A 68 -13.82 19.49 2.53
C ARG A 68 -12.94 18.22 2.50
N VAL A 69 -12.16 18.05 1.44
CA VAL A 69 -11.30 16.88 1.25
C VAL A 69 -9.85 17.28 1.40
N TYR A 70 -9.16 16.64 2.33
CA TYR A 70 -7.72 16.78 2.54
C TYR A 70 -7.01 15.55 1.98
N ALA A 71 -6.05 15.76 1.10
CA ALA A 71 -5.29 14.72 0.41
C ALA A 71 -3.83 14.76 0.87
N ILE A 72 -3.41 13.74 1.63
CA ILE A 72 -2.12 13.70 2.29
C ILE A 72 -1.23 12.66 1.62
N ASP A 73 0.00 13.04 1.24
CA ASP A 73 1.02 12.10 0.78
C ASP A 73 2.41 12.61 1.17
N ASN A 74 3.37 11.70 1.37
CA ASN A 74 4.75 12.06 1.69
C ASN A 74 5.66 12.14 0.45
N SER A 75 5.09 12.04 -0.76
CA SER A 75 5.80 12.18 -2.03
C SER A 75 5.42 13.49 -2.71
N GLU A 76 6.33 14.46 -2.73
CA GLU A 76 6.15 15.71 -3.49
C GLU A 76 5.91 15.42 -4.98
N GLU A 77 6.57 14.41 -5.55
CA GLU A 77 6.41 14.00 -6.94
C GLU A 77 4.98 13.52 -7.24
N MET A 78 4.34 12.81 -6.30
CA MET A 78 2.94 12.40 -6.43
C MET A 78 2.00 13.60 -6.40
N LEU A 79 2.26 14.54 -5.50
CA LEU A 79 1.45 15.75 -5.33
C LEU A 79 1.66 16.77 -6.46
N ALA A 80 2.83 16.78 -7.11
CA ALA A 80 3.16 17.70 -8.19
C ALA A 80 2.48 17.38 -9.53
N ARG A 81 1.80 16.22 -9.66
CA ARG A 81 1.11 15.85 -10.89
C ARG A 81 -0.06 16.78 -11.18
N PRO A 82 -0.43 16.98 -12.47
CA PRO A 82 -1.54 17.84 -12.83
C PRO A 82 -2.81 17.41 -12.06
N GLN A 83 -3.09 18.16 -11.02
CA GLN A 83 -4.32 18.02 -10.27
C GLN A 83 -5.37 18.71 -11.16
N SER A 84 -6.34 17.94 -11.65
CA SER A 84 -7.47 18.54 -12.36
C SER A 84 -8.06 19.64 -11.47
N ASN A 85 -8.54 20.73 -12.09
CA ASN A 85 -9.03 21.98 -11.49
C ASN A 85 -10.20 21.81 -10.48
N SER A 86 -10.22 20.79 -9.65
CA SER A 86 -11.14 20.66 -8.53
C SER A 86 -10.61 21.58 -7.43
N THR A 87 -11.24 22.73 -7.27
CA THR A 87 -10.90 23.79 -6.31
C THR A 87 -11.12 23.37 -4.85
N ASP A 88 -11.68 22.19 -4.60
CA ASP A 88 -12.20 21.78 -3.30
C ASP A 88 -11.38 20.67 -2.61
N ILE A 89 -10.19 20.33 -3.16
CA ILE A 89 -9.26 19.37 -2.55
C ILE A 89 -8.04 20.11 -2.03
N HIS A 90 -7.77 19.96 -0.73
CA HIS A 90 -6.59 20.51 -0.06
C HIS A 90 -5.48 19.47 -0.08
N TRP A 91 -4.41 19.74 -0.84
CA TRP A 91 -3.26 18.86 -0.97
C TRP A 91 -2.20 19.24 0.04
N GLU A 92 -1.70 18.27 0.79
CA GLU A 92 -0.73 18.47 1.86
C GLU A 92 0.41 17.45 1.76
N HIS A 93 1.65 17.93 1.80
CA HIS A 93 2.83 17.09 1.91
C HIS A 93 3.12 16.80 3.38
N ALA A 94 2.80 15.58 3.83
CA ALA A 94 3.05 15.15 5.20
C ALA A 94 3.27 13.63 5.30
N ASP A 95 4.00 13.21 6.34
CA ASP A 95 4.15 11.79 6.67
C ASP A 95 3.00 11.33 7.56
N ILE A 96 2.32 10.26 7.14
CA ILE A 96 1.21 9.67 7.90
C ILE A 96 1.66 9.23 9.31
N ALA A 97 2.93 8.86 9.48
CA ALA A 97 3.46 8.43 10.77
C ALA A 97 3.31 9.50 11.85
N ASP A 98 3.52 10.77 11.48
CA ASP A 98 3.49 11.92 12.38
C ASP A 98 2.27 12.85 12.14
N TRP A 99 1.49 12.57 11.11
CA TRP A 99 0.35 13.42 10.74
C TRP A 99 -0.71 13.47 11.82
N VAL A 100 -1.20 14.69 12.08
CA VAL A 100 -2.32 15.01 13.00
C VAL A 100 -3.28 15.95 12.28
N PRO A 101 -4.60 15.68 12.29
CA PRO A 101 -5.55 16.54 11.61
C PRO A 101 -5.68 17.90 12.34
N THR A 102 -5.88 18.97 11.58
CA THR A 102 -6.17 20.31 12.11
C THR A 102 -7.58 20.43 12.67
N GLU A 103 -8.50 19.62 12.16
CA GLU A 103 -9.87 19.45 12.66
C GLU A 103 -10.24 17.97 12.61
N ALA A 104 -11.08 17.52 13.55
CA ALA A 104 -11.49 16.12 13.63
C ALA A 104 -12.29 15.71 12.37
N PRO A 105 -11.84 14.73 11.56
CA PRO A 105 -12.53 14.31 10.35
C PRO A 105 -13.72 13.40 10.64
N ASP A 106 -14.69 13.41 9.72
CA ASP A 106 -15.78 12.43 9.68
C ASP A 106 -15.33 11.13 9.02
N LEU A 107 -14.37 11.23 8.08
CA LEU A 107 -13.81 10.09 7.38
C LEU A 107 -12.29 10.19 7.27
N ILE A 108 -11.60 9.17 7.72
CA ILE A 108 -10.22 8.89 7.33
C ILE A 108 -10.27 7.70 6.36
N TYR A 109 -9.85 7.96 5.13
CA TYR A 109 -9.74 6.95 4.08
C TYR A 109 -8.26 6.69 3.78
N SER A 110 -7.89 5.42 3.58
CA SER A 110 -6.53 5.05 3.16
C SER A 110 -6.55 3.80 2.30
N ASN A 111 -6.07 3.90 1.07
CA ASN A 111 -6.02 2.78 0.15
C ASN A 111 -4.59 2.51 -0.31
N ALA A 112 -4.07 1.33 -0.01
CA ALA A 112 -2.75 0.88 -0.39
C ALA A 112 -1.61 1.85 0.05
N ALA A 113 -1.73 2.41 1.26
CA ALA A 113 -0.75 3.31 1.85
C ALA A 113 -0.23 2.81 3.21
N LEU A 114 -1.10 2.45 4.16
CA LEU A 114 -0.67 2.11 5.52
C LEU A 114 0.25 0.89 5.59
N HIS A 115 0.22 -0.02 4.61
CA HIS A 115 1.14 -1.17 4.56
C HIS A 115 2.63 -0.78 4.36
N TRP A 116 2.93 0.49 4.12
CA TRP A 116 4.29 1.02 4.09
C TRP A 116 4.80 1.48 5.47
N LEU A 117 3.91 1.51 6.46
CA LEU A 117 4.20 1.93 7.82
C LEU A 117 4.30 0.70 8.74
N ASP A 118 5.05 0.84 9.80
CA ASP A 118 5.09 -0.13 10.89
C ASP A 118 4.21 0.32 12.07
N HIS A 119 4.32 -0.42 13.19
CA HIS A 119 3.65 -0.06 14.45
C HIS A 119 2.12 0.12 14.33
N HIS A 120 1.43 -0.69 13.51
CA HIS A 120 -0.03 -0.62 13.35
C HIS A 120 -0.78 -0.71 14.68
N ARG A 121 -0.18 -1.37 15.70
CA ARG A 121 -0.73 -1.42 17.05
C ARG A 121 -0.90 -0.04 17.70
N ALA A 122 -0.07 0.92 17.35
CA ALA A 122 -0.18 2.30 17.79
C ALA A 122 -0.87 3.20 16.75
N LEU A 123 -0.57 2.99 15.46
CA LEU A 123 -1.05 3.80 14.36
C LEU A 123 -2.58 3.75 14.21
N ILE A 124 -3.16 2.54 14.17
CA ILE A 124 -4.60 2.38 13.91
C ILE A 124 -5.45 3.00 15.03
N PRO A 125 -5.18 2.75 16.34
CA PRO A 125 -5.90 3.44 17.41
C PRO A 125 -5.71 4.97 17.41
N ARG A 126 -4.52 5.47 17.03
CA ARG A 126 -4.29 6.90 16.88
C ARG A 126 -5.18 7.50 15.79
N LEU A 127 -5.29 6.84 14.63
CA LEU A 127 -6.13 7.30 13.53
C LEU A 127 -7.62 7.28 13.91
N THR A 128 -8.10 6.22 14.56
CA THR A 128 -9.49 6.18 15.06
C THR A 128 -9.75 7.26 16.11
N GLY A 129 -8.78 7.53 16.98
CA GLY A 129 -8.87 8.60 18.00
C GLY A 129 -8.90 10.03 17.43
N CYS A 130 -8.52 10.23 16.17
CA CYS A 130 -8.64 11.53 15.49
C CYS A 130 -10.04 11.81 14.95
N LEU A 131 -10.90 10.80 14.82
CA LEU A 131 -12.22 10.92 14.21
C LEU A 131 -13.22 11.66 15.12
N ARG A 132 -14.20 12.31 14.51
CA ARG A 132 -15.41 12.77 15.21
C ARG A 132 -16.21 11.57 15.73
N ALA A 133 -17.04 11.80 16.74
CA ALA A 133 -18.04 10.81 17.16
C ALA A 133 -18.89 10.36 15.94
N ARG A 134 -19.03 9.06 15.75
CA ARG A 134 -19.63 8.41 14.57
C ARG A 134 -18.82 8.60 13.28
N GLY A 135 -17.58 9.04 13.37
CA GLY A 135 -16.65 9.07 12.25
C GLY A 135 -16.21 7.68 11.82
N CYS A 136 -15.65 7.58 10.64
CA CYS A 136 -15.30 6.31 10.00
C CYS A 136 -13.81 6.27 9.62
N LEU A 137 -13.13 5.19 9.99
CA LEU A 137 -11.84 4.81 9.42
C LEU A 137 -12.08 3.73 8.37
N ALA A 138 -11.72 4.01 7.11
CA ALA A 138 -11.81 3.05 6.00
C ALA A 138 -10.42 2.79 5.43
N VAL A 139 -9.95 1.55 5.53
CA VAL A 139 -8.58 1.16 5.14
C VAL A 139 -8.59 -0.07 4.24
N GLN A 140 -7.78 -0.03 3.19
CA GLN A 140 -7.43 -1.20 2.40
C GLN A 140 -5.91 -1.38 2.35
N MET A 141 -5.45 -2.60 2.54
CA MET A 141 -4.03 -2.96 2.46
C MET A 141 -3.81 -4.26 1.70
N PRO A 142 -2.70 -4.40 0.94
CA PRO A 142 -2.34 -5.68 0.34
C PRO A 142 -1.90 -6.68 1.41
N LEU A 143 -2.36 -7.94 1.30
CA LEU A 143 -1.86 -9.11 2.04
C LEU A 143 -0.90 -9.89 1.14
N SER A 144 0.23 -9.28 0.82
CA SER A 144 1.16 -9.83 -0.16
C SER A 144 2.29 -10.67 0.44
N TRP A 145 2.44 -10.67 1.76
CA TRP A 145 3.56 -11.32 2.46
C TRP A 145 3.76 -12.78 2.07
N ASP A 146 2.69 -13.57 2.05
CA ASP A 146 2.71 -15.01 1.78
C ASP A 146 2.57 -15.34 0.28
N LEU A 147 2.34 -14.33 -0.57
CA LEU A 147 2.28 -14.55 -2.02
C LEU A 147 3.63 -15.06 -2.56
N PRO A 148 3.63 -16.02 -3.50
CA PRO A 148 4.86 -16.54 -4.08
C PRO A 148 5.80 -15.43 -4.57
N SER A 149 5.27 -14.37 -5.19
CA SER A 149 6.07 -13.22 -5.63
C SER A 149 6.87 -12.58 -4.49
N HIS A 150 6.25 -12.31 -3.32
CA HIS A 150 6.93 -11.67 -2.20
C HIS A 150 7.81 -12.65 -1.41
N ARG A 151 7.40 -13.90 -1.29
CA ARG A 151 8.24 -14.94 -0.69
C ARG A 151 9.53 -15.15 -1.50
N LEU A 152 9.42 -15.24 -2.81
CA LEU A 152 10.56 -15.41 -3.71
C LEU A 152 11.50 -14.19 -3.72
N MET A 153 11.01 -12.97 -3.48
CA MET A 153 11.88 -11.80 -3.25
C MET A 153 12.82 -12.04 -2.07
N ARG A 154 12.26 -12.45 -0.92
CA ARG A 154 13.02 -12.71 0.31
C ARG A 154 13.99 -13.87 0.15
N GLU A 155 13.52 -14.97 -0.44
CA GLU A 155 14.36 -16.13 -0.73
C GLU A 155 15.52 -15.78 -1.69
N THR A 156 15.28 -14.89 -2.66
CA THR A 156 16.33 -14.47 -3.59
C THR A 156 17.38 -13.58 -2.89
N LEU A 157 16.99 -12.75 -1.93
CA LEU A 157 17.96 -12.04 -1.10
C LEU A 157 18.81 -12.99 -0.25
N VAL A 158 18.23 -14.07 0.23
CA VAL A 158 18.92 -15.01 1.14
C VAL A 158 19.87 -15.93 0.38
N ASN A 159 19.53 -16.37 -0.84
CA ASN A 159 20.26 -17.41 -1.55
C ASN A 159 20.34 -17.22 -3.07
N GLY A 160 20.12 -16.02 -3.57
CA GLY A 160 20.09 -15.74 -5.02
C GLY A 160 21.44 -15.48 -5.66
N GLY A 161 22.49 -15.26 -4.88
CA GLY A 161 23.84 -15.01 -5.35
C GLY A 161 24.56 -16.27 -5.88
N ALA A 162 25.76 -16.08 -6.41
CA ALA A 162 26.59 -17.17 -6.91
C ALA A 162 26.83 -18.22 -5.82
N GLY A 163 26.64 -19.49 -6.16
CA GLY A 163 26.77 -20.58 -5.20
C GLY A 163 25.77 -20.56 -4.04
N GLY A 164 24.64 -19.84 -4.17
CA GLY A 164 23.63 -19.72 -3.12
C GLY A 164 23.98 -18.69 -2.04
N GLN A 165 24.89 -17.78 -2.31
CA GLN A 165 25.26 -16.73 -1.37
C GLN A 165 24.14 -15.70 -1.22
N PRO A 166 24.02 -15.03 -0.05
CA PRO A 166 23.08 -13.95 0.14
C PRO A 166 23.46 -12.71 -0.66
N LEU A 167 22.46 -11.90 -1.04
CA LEU A 167 22.59 -10.61 -1.71
C LEU A 167 22.22 -9.48 -0.76
N GLY A 168 22.82 -8.32 -0.94
CA GLY A 168 22.63 -7.13 -0.14
C GLY A 168 23.17 -7.25 1.29
N THR A 169 22.86 -6.25 2.12
CA THR A 169 23.28 -6.23 3.53
C THR A 169 22.38 -7.10 4.42
N GLN A 170 22.85 -7.40 5.63
CA GLN A 170 22.03 -8.10 6.63
C GLN A 170 20.81 -7.28 7.01
N GLU A 171 20.95 -5.96 7.12
CA GLU A 171 19.87 -5.01 7.44
C GLU A 171 18.78 -5.07 6.37
N LEU A 172 19.16 -5.09 5.07
CA LEU A 172 18.19 -5.24 3.98
C LEU A 172 17.40 -6.53 4.10
N ARG A 173 18.08 -7.66 4.35
CA ARG A 173 17.42 -8.96 4.50
C ARG A 173 16.49 -9.00 5.71
N THR A 174 16.91 -8.42 6.83
CA THR A 174 16.10 -8.30 8.05
C THR A 174 14.86 -7.44 7.80
N SER A 175 15.03 -6.28 7.15
CA SER A 175 13.91 -5.39 6.79
C SER A 175 12.95 -6.06 5.82
N ALA A 176 13.47 -6.73 4.77
CA ALA A 176 12.63 -7.46 3.81
C ALA A 176 11.90 -8.65 4.44
N ALA A 177 12.45 -9.25 5.50
CA ALA A 177 11.84 -10.35 6.25
C ALA A 177 10.75 -9.89 7.23
N ARG A 178 10.51 -8.61 7.41
CA ARG A 178 9.54 -8.08 8.37
C ARG A 178 8.12 -8.09 7.79
N LYS A 179 7.18 -8.69 8.51
CA LYS A 179 5.75 -8.64 8.17
C LYS A 179 5.14 -7.37 8.77
N TRP A 180 4.79 -6.43 7.90
CA TRP A 180 4.29 -5.11 8.30
C TRP A 180 2.77 -5.09 8.54
N VAL A 181 2.01 -5.85 7.75
CA VAL A 181 0.55 -5.93 7.82
C VAL A 181 0.15 -7.16 8.61
N GLY A 182 -0.68 -6.96 9.64
CA GLY A 182 -1.32 -8.04 10.39
C GLY A 182 -2.39 -8.76 9.58
N ASP A 183 -2.91 -9.84 10.10
CA ASP A 183 -4.10 -10.51 9.59
C ASP A 183 -5.40 -9.83 10.08
N ALA A 184 -6.54 -10.33 9.65
CA ALA A 184 -7.84 -9.78 10.02
C ALA A 184 -8.10 -9.87 11.55
N GLU A 185 -7.65 -10.95 12.21
CA GLU A 185 -7.78 -11.16 13.63
C GLU A 185 -7.00 -10.10 14.43
N PHE A 186 -5.77 -9.79 14.01
CA PHE A 186 -4.96 -8.73 14.61
C PHE A 186 -5.70 -7.37 14.62
N TYR A 187 -6.33 -6.98 13.52
CA TYR A 187 -7.05 -5.69 13.45
C TYR A 187 -8.39 -5.77 14.16
N PHE A 188 -9.05 -6.90 14.15
CA PHE A 188 -10.26 -7.12 14.92
C PHE A 188 -10.00 -6.90 16.42
N ASP A 189 -8.98 -7.57 16.98
CA ASP A 189 -8.60 -7.42 18.39
C ASP A 189 -8.20 -5.98 18.74
N LEU A 190 -7.53 -5.32 17.82
CA LEU A 190 -7.05 -3.95 17.99
C LEU A 190 -8.19 -2.92 18.06
N LEU A 191 -9.27 -3.14 17.31
CA LEU A 191 -10.39 -2.22 17.17
C LEU A 191 -11.58 -2.57 18.05
N THR A 192 -11.74 -3.85 18.43
CA THR A 192 -12.82 -4.29 19.30
C THR A 192 -12.79 -3.54 20.63
N GLY A 193 -13.94 -2.99 21.03
CA GLY A 193 -14.08 -2.19 22.26
C GLY A 193 -13.75 -0.72 22.12
N THR A 194 -13.19 -0.27 20.99
CA THR A 194 -12.91 1.14 20.70
C THR A 194 -13.81 1.73 19.62
N VAL A 195 -14.50 0.87 18.85
CA VAL A 195 -15.40 1.27 17.76
C VAL A 195 -16.80 0.69 17.99
N CYS A 196 -17.82 1.39 17.49
CA CYS A 196 -19.22 0.95 17.65
C CYS A 196 -19.67 0.02 16.51
N ASN A 197 -19.01 0.02 15.36
CA ASN A 197 -19.23 -0.90 14.26
C ASN A 197 -17.91 -1.20 13.55
N LEU A 198 -17.72 -2.47 13.18
CA LEU A 198 -16.51 -2.92 12.50
C LEU A 198 -16.87 -3.96 11.44
N ASP A 199 -16.55 -3.64 10.18
CA ASP A 199 -16.60 -4.54 9.03
C ASP A 199 -15.18 -4.83 8.56
N ILE A 200 -14.72 -6.06 8.68
CA ILE A 200 -13.40 -6.52 8.22
C ILE A 200 -13.61 -7.67 7.23
N TRP A 201 -12.96 -7.58 6.07
CA TRP A 201 -13.02 -8.67 5.09
C TRP A 201 -11.74 -8.76 4.27
N GLU A 202 -11.57 -9.89 3.62
CA GLU A 202 -10.49 -10.13 2.66
C GLU A 202 -11.09 -10.42 1.27
N THR A 203 -10.42 -9.93 0.24
CA THR A 203 -10.76 -10.25 -1.15
C THR A 203 -9.50 -10.71 -1.88
N GLU A 204 -9.60 -11.84 -2.58
CA GLU A 204 -8.60 -12.26 -3.54
C GLU A 204 -9.01 -11.83 -4.95
N TYR A 205 -8.18 -10.99 -5.56
CA TYR A 205 -8.33 -10.55 -6.94
C TYR A 205 -7.50 -11.45 -7.85
N LEU A 206 -8.17 -12.14 -8.76
CA LEU A 206 -7.49 -12.89 -9.80
C LEU A 206 -7.17 -11.96 -10.97
N GLN A 207 -5.96 -11.43 -10.98
CA GLN A 207 -5.51 -10.52 -12.03
C GLN A 207 -4.99 -11.32 -13.23
N VAL A 208 -5.33 -10.88 -14.43
CA VAL A 208 -4.86 -11.49 -15.67
C VAL A 208 -3.84 -10.55 -16.31
N PHE A 209 -2.61 -11.03 -16.45
CA PHE A 209 -1.52 -10.29 -17.06
C PHE A 209 -1.09 -10.96 -18.37
N GLU A 210 -0.48 -10.18 -19.25
CA GLU A 210 0.08 -10.63 -20.52
C GLU A 210 1.60 -10.50 -20.53
N GLY A 211 2.27 -11.53 -21.03
CA GLY A 211 3.74 -11.58 -21.12
C GLY A 211 4.42 -12.27 -19.94
N GLU A 212 5.55 -12.92 -20.21
CA GLU A 212 6.29 -13.76 -19.27
C GLU A 212 6.80 -13.02 -18.02
N ASP A 213 7.10 -11.74 -18.14
CA ASP A 213 7.66 -10.90 -17.08
C ASP A 213 6.61 -9.99 -16.40
N ALA A 214 5.34 -10.14 -16.71
CA ALA A 214 4.30 -9.23 -16.24
C ALA A 214 4.19 -9.17 -14.70
N VAL A 215 4.42 -10.28 -13.99
CA VAL A 215 4.46 -10.29 -12.53
C VAL A 215 5.68 -9.53 -12.01
N LEU A 216 6.85 -9.66 -12.66
CA LEU A 216 8.05 -8.88 -12.32
C LEU A 216 7.79 -7.37 -12.50
N GLU A 217 7.17 -6.98 -13.62
CA GLU A 217 6.81 -5.58 -13.88
C GLU A 217 5.83 -5.03 -12.84
N TRP A 218 4.84 -5.83 -12.45
CA TRP A 218 3.90 -5.45 -11.39
C TRP A 218 4.60 -5.15 -10.06
N VAL A 219 5.46 -6.07 -9.60
CA VAL A 219 6.14 -5.92 -8.30
C VAL A 219 7.25 -4.87 -8.33
N ARG A 220 7.86 -4.58 -9.49
CA ARG A 220 8.83 -3.47 -9.67
C ARG A 220 8.22 -2.12 -9.31
N GLY A 221 6.98 -1.90 -9.69
CA GLY A 221 6.24 -0.67 -9.36
C GLY A 221 5.79 -0.59 -7.89
N THR A 222 6.05 -1.62 -7.08
CA THR A 222 5.54 -1.71 -5.70
C THR A 222 6.61 -2.28 -4.74
N GLY A 223 6.42 -3.49 -4.24
CA GLY A 223 7.20 -4.10 -3.17
C GLY A 223 8.68 -4.38 -3.48
N LEU A 224 9.07 -4.47 -4.76
CA LEU A 224 10.44 -4.75 -5.14
C LEU A 224 11.37 -3.53 -5.06
N ARG A 225 10.80 -2.34 -5.14
CA ARG A 225 11.53 -1.07 -5.20
C ARG A 225 12.53 -0.84 -4.06
N PRO A 226 12.16 -1.05 -2.77
CA PRO A 226 13.10 -0.90 -1.67
C PRO A 226 14.31 -1.83 -1.76
N ILE A 227 14.12 -3.03 -2.30
CA ILE A 227 15.17 -4.01 -2.49
C ILE A 227 16.13 -3.54 -3.58
N LEU A 228 15.61 -3.16 -4.76
CA LEU A 228 16.44 -2.73 -5.88
C LEU A 228 17.25 -1.47 -5.57
N ASN A 229 16.70 -0.56 -4.75
CA ASN A 229 17.39 0.66 -4.34
C ASN A 229 18.52 0.41 -3.32
N ALA A 230 18.48 -0.71 -2.61
CA ALA A 230 19.48 -1.05 -1.59
C ALA A 230 20.59 -1.98 -2.10
N LEU A 231 20.43 -2.57 -3.29
CA LEU A 231 21.44 -3.41 -3.94
C LEU A 231 22.34 -2.55 -4.83
N ASP A 232 23.63 -2.88 -4.86
CA ASP A 232 24.54 -2.35 -5.89
C ASP A 232 24.16 -2.89 -7.30
N ASP A 233 24.82 -2.39 -8.34
CA ASP A 233 24.45 -2.72 -9.72
C ASP A 233 24.69 -4.19 -10.08
N ASP A 234 25.76 -4.80 -9.57
CA ASP A 234 26.11 -6.20 -9.81
C ASP A 234 25.13 -7.12 -9.06
N GLU A 235 24.90 -6.86 -7.79
CA GLU A 235 23.93 -7.60 -6.98
C GLU A 235 22.52 -7.48 -7.54
N ARG A 236 22.14 -6.27 -8.00
CA ARG A 236 20.84 -6.01 -8.63
C ARG A 236 20.65 -6.83 -9.90
N ALA A 237 21.66 -6.93 -10.76
CA ALA A 237 21.61 -7.73 -11.97
C ALA A 237 21.43 -9.22 -11.66
N VAL A 238 22.21 -9.75 -10.69
CA VAL A 238 22.11 -11.13 -10.21
C VAL A 238 20.74 -11.39 -9.60
N PHE A 239 20.28 -10.50 -8.73
CA PHE A 239 18.97 -10.59 -8.09
C PHE A 239 17.85 -10.66 -9.14
N LEU A 240 17.80 -9.71 -10.07
CA LEU A 240 16.75 -9.65 -11.10
C LEU A 240 16.75 -10.89 -11.98
N THR A 241 17.93 -11.41 -12.36
CA THR A 241 18.05 -12.63 -13.17
C THR A 241 17.48 -13.84 -12.43
N THR A 242 17.89 -14.05 -11.18
CA THR A 242 17.44 -15.17 -10.37
C THR A 242 15.96 -15.07 -10.02
N TYR A 243 15.51 -13.89 -9.62
CA TYR A 243 14.12 -13.63 -9.23
C TYR A 243 13.15 -13.77 -10.41
N ARG A 244 13.52 -13.25 -11.59
CA ARG A 244 12.74 -13.44 -12.84
C ARG A 244 12.49 -14.91 -13.14
N ARG A 245 13.54 -15.73 -13.12
CA ARG A 245 13.42 -17.17 -13.36
C ARG A 245 12.46 -17.83 -12.37
N ARG A 246 12.60 -17.54 -11.07
CA ARG A 246 11.73 -18.07 -10.01
C ARG A 246 10.27 -17.63 -10.18
N LEU A 247 10.04 -16.39 -10.62
CA LEU A 247 8.69 -15.90 -10.89
C LEU A 247 8.03 -16.63 -12.05
N ARG A 248 8.75 -16.88 -13.16
CA ARG A 248 8.23 -17.64 -14.29
C ARG A 248 7.88 -19.08 -13.92
N GLU A 249 8.65 -19.70 -13.03
CA GLU A 249 8.34 -21.02 -12.47
C GLU A 249 7.08 -21.01 -11.59
N ALA A 250 6.92 -19.98 -10.75
CA ALA A 250 5.78 -19.85 -9.83
C ALA A 250 4.48 -19.38 -10.52
N TYR A 251 4.61 -18.64 -11.61
CA TYR A 251 3.49 -18.09 -12.38
C TYR A 251 3.66 -18.45 -13.88
N PRO A 252 3.41 -19.70 -14.25
CA PRO A 252 3.60 -20.15 -15.63
C PRO A 252 2.62 -19.48 -16.58
N VAL A 253 3.11 -19.14 -17.77
CA VAL A 253 2.28 -18.64 -18.87
C VAL A 253 1.32 -19.74 -19.33
N LYS A 254 0.05 -19.39 -19.45
CA LYS A 254 -1.00 -20.27 -19.97
C LYS A 254 -0.90 -20.38 -21.50
N PRO A 255 -1.57 -21.39 -22.14
CA PRO A 255 -1.53 -21.56 -23.59
C PRO A 255 -2.01 -20.34 -24.40
N ASP A 256 -2.82 -19.47 -23.79
CA ASP A 256 -3.31 -18.21 -24.39
C ASP A 256 -2.36 -17.02 -24.19
N GLY A 257 -1.14 -17.25 -23.68
CA GLY A 257 -0.13 -16.22 -23.44
C GLY A 257 -0.32 -15.42 -22.16
N LYS A 258 -1.29 -15.78 -21.31
CA LYS A 258 -1.64 -15.04 -20.09
C LYS A 258 -1.10 -15.71 -18.84
N ILE A 259 -0.98 -14.89 -17.79
CA ILE A 259 -0.64 -15.29 -16.44
C ILE A 259 -1.79 -14.94 -15.52
N LEU A 260 -2.22 -15.90 -14.69
CA LEU A 260 -3.16 -15.62 -13.58
C LEU A 260 -2.36 -15.29 -12.32
N TYR A 261 -2.57 -14.08 -11.80
CA TYR A 261 -1.89 -13.57 -10.61
C TYR A 261 -2.90 -13.30 -9.50
N PRO A 262 -3.04 -14.22 -8.51
CA PRO A 262 -3.88 -13.97 -7.35
C PRO A 262 -3.23 -12.92 -6.46
N PHE A 263 -4.04 -11.95 -5.99
CA PHE A 263 -3.58 -10.87 -5.13
C PHE A 263 -4.59 -10.59 -4.04
N ARG A 264 -4.24 -10.97 -2.80
CA ARG A 264 -5.11 -10.80 -1.63
C ARG A 264 -4.99 -9.40 -1.05
N ARG A 265 -6.11 -8.88 -0.58
CA ARG A 265 -6.22 -7.58 0.09
C ARG A 265 -7.10 -7.69 1.32
N LEU A 266 -6.71 -6.98 2.36
CA LEU A 266 -7.47 -6.78 3.59
C LEU A 266 -8.18 -5.43 3.52
N PHE A 267 -9.41 -5.41 3.97
CA PHE A 267 -10.26 -4.24 4.09
C PHE A 267 -10.77 -4.12 5.51
N MET A 268 -10.93 -2.90 5.99
CA MET A 268 -11.62 -2.60 7.23
C MET A 268 -12.37 -1.28 7.14
N VAL A 269 -13.58 -1.27 7.68
CA VAL A 269 -14.42 -0.08 7.88
C VAL A 269 -14.84 -0.07 9.33
N ALA A 270 -14.31 0.88 10.09
CA ALA A 270 -14.52 1.02 11.52
C ALA A 270 -15.23 2.35 11.82
N VAL A 271 -16.34 2.31 12.55
CA VAL A 271 -17.11 3.51 12.97
C VAL A 271 -16.93 3.70 14.47
N VAL A 272 -16.46 4.88 14.91
CA VAL A 272 -16.22 5.22 16.31
C VAL A 272 -17.46 5.79 17.01
#